data_9a8dfa620edc665d1776f57d4897e280
#
_entry.id   9a8dfa620edc665d1776f57d4897e280
#
_cell.length_a   1.000
_cell.length_b   1.000
_cell.length_c   1.000
_cell.angle_alpha   90.00
_cell.angle_beta   90.00
_cell.angle_gamma   90.00
#
_symmetry.space_group_name_H-M   'P 1'
#
loop_
_entity.id
_entity.type
_entity.pdbx_description
1 polymer ?
#
loop_
_entity_poly.entity_id
_entity_poly.type
_entity_poly.pdbx_seq_one_letter_code
_entity_poly.pdbx_strand_id
1 'polypeptide(L)'
;MRTPTANTEQTFYRNLKSTEEKQEEMRKEREKLTTLQGSRIAEHLNTEQEIEIQKSEIESLQTRSNQLPSGILEIRKQLVEHLGICEEELPFVGELLQVRSEDKEWEGALERLLRGFGISMLVPDRYYHIVSGFINANKLQDNRHKGIRLEYFRIPEESKQYNTLVEDLSPSSAVNKINIKSNTPFYNWLEKELVRRFNLQCVSLNEFQNVSDGITKEGQIKTGRLRHVKDARRDLWDRRNFILGWSNKEKIQTIQAYLKSLLSRYEIEKNEIKEKSKAIDLCNATLSSLMQIKRFQDWNELNWQQETEHISHLQKEKQELSESNNLIKTLAEQQKQMEYKES
;
A
#
# COMPACT_ATOMS: atom_id res chain seq x y z
N MET A 1 34.60 1.24 18.34
CA MET A 1 35.33 0.56 19.41
C MET A 1 36.82 0.61 19.07
N ARG A 2 37.68 1.23 19.88
CA ARG A 2 39.13 1.10 19.70
C ARG A 2 39.53 -0.19 20.39
N THR A 3 39.83 -1.22 19.65
CA THR A 3 40.44 -2.44 20.19
C THR A 3 41.90 -2.12 20.61
N PRO A 4 42.33 -2.55 21.79
CA PRO A 4 43.72 -2.37 22.16
C PRO A 4 44.64 -3.09 21.18
N THR A 5 45.82 -2.49 20.89
CA THR A 5 46.82 -3.09 20.00
C THR A 5 47.20 -4.46 20.53
N ALA A 6 47.16 -5.51 19.71
CA ALA A 6 47.45 -6.88 20.12
C ALA A 6 48.96 -7.07 20.28
N ASN A 7 49.53 -6.61 21.38
CA ASN A 7 50.94 -6.80 21.70
C ASN A 7 51.23 -8.07 22.51
N THR A 8 50.18 -8.82 22.87
CA THR A 8 50.24 -10.07 23.62
C THR A 8 49.24 -11.07 23.10
N GLU A 9 49.56 -12.37 23.24
CA GLU A 9 48.70 -13.47 22.87
C GLU A 9 47.31 -13.38 23.54
N GLN A 10 47.27 -13.04 24.82
CA GLN A 10 46.03 -12.89 25.58
C GLN A 10 45.15 -11.78 24.98
N THR A 11 45.71 -10.66 24.53
CA THR A 11 44.98 -9.55 23.90
C THR A 11 44.47 -9.94 22.53
N PHE A 12 45.24 -10.72 21.77
CA PHE A 12 44.85 -11.26 20.47
C PHE A 12 43.59 -12.12 20.59
N TYR A 13 43.58 -13.15 21.44
CA TYR A 13 42.42 -14.03 21.57
C TYR A 13 41.20 -13.32 22.16
N ARG A 14 41.38 -12.36 23.07
CA ARG A 14 40.28 -11.51 23.55
C ARG A 14 39.68 -10.67 22.41
N ASN A 15 40.48 -10.10 21.53
CA ASN A 15 40.03 -9.33 20.39
C ASN A 15 39.34 -10.24 19.37
N LEU A 16 39.81 -11.44 19.14
CA LEU A 16 39.19 -12.42 18.27
C LEU A 16 37.77 -12.78 18.74
N LYS A 17 37.61 -13.07 20.04
CA LYS A 17 36.31 -13.33 20.66
C LYS A 17 35.37 -12.12 20.54
N SER A 18 35.84 -10.91 20.83
CA SER A 18 35.05 -9.68 20.68
C SER A 18 34.64 -9.44 19.24
N THR A 19 35.46 -9.86 18.28
CA THR A 19 35.13 -9.80 16.83
C THR A 19 33.99 -10.74 16.49
N GLU A 20 33.97 -11.96 17.07
CA GLU A 20 32.86 -12.92 16.88
C GLU A 20 31.56 -12.41 17.46
N GLU A 21 31.59 -11.91 18.68
CA GLU A 21 30.41 -11.32 19.33
C GLU A 21 29.85 -10.15 18.50
N LYS A 22 30.71 -9.29 17.98
CA LYS A 22 30.32 -8.16 17.13
C LYS A 22 29.78 -8.60 15.77
N GLN A 23 30.32 -9.64 15.16
CA GLN A 23 29.79 -10.21 13.92
C GLN A 23 28.37 -10.74 14.13
N GLU A 24 28.10 -11.44 15.21
CA GLU A 24 26.76 -11.97 15.51
C GLU A 24 25.76 -10.83 15.75
N GLU A 25 26.17 -9.79 16.51
CA GLU A 25 25.36 -8.59 16.70
C GLU A 25 25.01 -7.91 15.37
N MET A 26 26.00 -7.72 14.50
CA MET A 26 25.79 -7.09 13.19
C MET A 26 24.93 -7.93 12.25
N ARG A 27 25.02 -9.26 12.30
CA ARG A 27 24.14 -10.15 11.53
C ARG A 27 22.70 -10.00 11.96
N LYS A 28 22.42 -10.03 13.27
CA LYS A 28 21.07 -9.86 13.82
C LYS A 28 20.50 -8.48 13.47
N GLU A 29 21.30 -7.43 13.60
CA GLU A 29 20.84 -6.08 13.24
C GLU A 29 20.56 -5.95 11.75
N ARG A 30 21.41 -6.51 10.87
CA ARG A 30 21.16 -6.56 9.42
C ARG A 30 19.87 -7.30 9.09
N GLU A 31 19.62 -8.45 9.68
CA GLU A 31 18.40 -9.24 9.46
C GLU A 31 17.16 -8.46 9.87
N LYS A 32 17.17 -7.82 11.04
CA LYS A 32 16.11 -6.95 11.53
C LYS A 32 15.85 -5.79 10.58
N LEU A 33 16.89 -5.08 10.15
CA LEU A 33 16.78 -3.96 9.20
C LEU A 33 16.23 -4.41 7.85
N THR A 34 16.63 -5.57 7.35
CA THR A 34 16.15 -6.14 6.08
C THR A 34 14.66 -6.47 6.16
N THR A 35 14.20 -7.06 7.27
CA THR A 35 12.78 -7.35 7.49
C THR A 35 11.95 -6.05 7.54
N LEU A 36 12.43 -5.05 8.28
CA LEU A 36 11.78 -3.74 8.37
C LEU A 36 11.77 -2.99 7.03
N GLN A 37 12.82 -3.11 6.25
CA GLN A 37 12.88 -2.54 4.90
C GLN A 37 11.85 -3.21 3.97
N GLY A 38 11.76 -4.53 4.01
CA GLY A 38 10.79 -5.30 3.22
C GLY A 38 9.34 -4.89 3.49
N SER A 39 8.96 -4.75 4.78
CA SER A 39 7.62 -4.28 5.13
C SER A 39 7.35 -2.86 4.65
N ARG A 40 8.33 -1.95 4.75
CA ARG A 40 8.20 -0.57 4.30
C ARG A 40 8.10 -0.46 2.77
N ILE A 41 8.81 -1.31 2.03
CA ILE A 41 8.69 -1.40 0.57
C ILE A 41 7.28 -1.83 0.16
N ALA A 42 6.69 -2.81 0.86
CA ALA A 42 5.32 -3.24 0.59
C ALA A 42 4.29 -2.11 0.84
N GLU A 43 4.45 -1.34 1.93
CA GLU A 43 3.61 -0.18 2.20
C GLU A 43 3.76 0.91 1.13
N HIS A 44 4.98 1.19 0.70
CA HIS A 44 5.30 2.17 -0.34
C HIS A 44 4.66 1.80 -1.69
N LEU A 45 4.71 0.53 -2.09
CA LEU A 45 4.04 0.04 -3.30
C LEU A 45 2.51 0.20 -3.22
N ASN A 46 1.91 -0.05 -2.06
CA ASN A 46 0.49 0.17 -1.84
C ASN A 46 0.13 1.67 -1.96
N THR A 47 0.96 2.55 -1.40
CA THR A 47 0.79 4.00 -1.50
C THR A 47 0.90 4.48 -2.95
N GLU A 48 1.86 3.95 -3.72
CA GLU A 48 2.03 4.24 -5.15
C GLU A 48 0.82 3.81 -5.98
N GLN A 49 0.30 2.61 -5.75
CA GLN A 49 -0.91 2.14 -6.41
C GLN A 49 -2.14 3.01 -6.09
N GLU A 50 -2.29 3.43 -4.83
CA GLU A 50 -3.38 4.31 -4.42
C GLU A 50 -3.27 5.70 -5.08
N ILE A 51 -2.06 6.26 -5.20
CA ILE A 51 -1.80 7.52 -5.93
C ILE A 51 -2.27 7.40 -7.37
N GLU A 52 -1.94 6.32 -8.05
CA GLU A 52 -2.32 6.10 -9.45
C GLU A 52 -3.84 5.96 -9.62
N ILE A 53 -4.49 5.26 -8.69
CA ILE A 53 -5.94 5.15 -8.64
C ILE A 53 -6.59 6.53 -8.51
N GLN A 54 -6.10 7.36 -7.59
CA GLN A 54 -6.69 8.69 -7.34
C GLN A 54 -6.44 9.66 -8.50
N LYS A 55 -5.28 9.60 -9.17
CA LYS A 55 -5.00 10.38 -10.38
C LYS A 55 -5.97 10.02 -11.51
N SER A 56 -6.10 8.74 -11.81
CA SER A 56 -7.01 8.24 -12.85
C SER A 56 -8.48 8.62 -12.57
N GLU A 57 -8.91 8.59 -11.29
CA GLU A 57 -10.27 9.03 -10.94
C GLU A 57 -10.46 10.54 -11.13
N ILE A 58 -9.45 11.38 -10.80
CA ILE A 58 -9.50 12.82 -11.05
C ILE A 58 -9.63 13.09 -12.56
N GLU A 59 -8.81 12.46 -13.39
CA GLU A 59 -8.86 12.60 -14.86
C GLU A 59 -10.25 12.23 -15.39
N SER A 60 -10.80 11.11 -14.94
CA SER A 60 -12.15 10.70 -15.31
C SER A 60 -13.22 11.71 -14.85
N LEU A 61 -13.11 12.24 -13.62
CA LEU A 61 -14.07 13.22 -13.11
C LEU A 61 -14.00 14.57 -13.84
N GLN A 62 -12.85 14.94 -14.39
CA GLN A 62 -12.69 16.18 -15.14
C GLN A 62 -13.42 16.17 -16.51
N THR A 63 -13.65 14.97 -17.07
CA THR A 63 -14.35 14.80 -18.35
C THR A 63 -15.87 14.69 -18.22
N ARG A 64 -16.41 14.66 -17.00
CA ARG A 64 -17.84 14.43 -16.71
C ARG A 64 -18.33 15.27 -15.54
N SER A 65 -19.65 15.36 -15.35
CA SER A 65 -20.26 16.08 -14.22
C SER A 65 -20.73 15.19 -13.07
N ASN A 66 -20.96 13.88 -13.33
CA ASN A 66 -21.46 12.95 -12.30
C ASN A 66 -20.35 12.50 -11.34
N GLN A 67 -20.77 11.89 -10.22
CA GLN A 67 -19.89 11.43 -9.14
C GLN A 67 -19.65 9.91 -9.13
N LEU A 68 -20.13 9.20 -10.15
CA LEU A 68 -20.04 7.74 -10.22
C LEU A 68 -18.60 7.25 -10.33
N PRO A 69 -18.29 6.03 -9.86
CA PRO A 69 -16.97 5.42 -10.08
C PRO A 69 -16.69 5.21 -11.57
N SER A 70 -15.45 5.48 -12.00
CA SER A 70 -15.03 5.31 -13.40
C SER A 70 -15.25 3.88 -13.94
N GLY A 71 -15.05 2.86 -13.12
CA GLY A 71 -15.18 1.46 -13.54
C GLY A 71 -16.59 1.08 -14.04
N ILE A 72 -17.67 1.58 -13.40
CA ILE A 72 -19.04 1.29 -13.87
C ILE A 72 -19.38 2.07 -15.14
N LEU A 73 -18.80 3.23 -15.32
CA LEU A 73 -18.98 4.03 -16.54
C LEU A 73 -18.34 3.37 -17.75
N GLU A 74 -17.22 2.69 -17.56
CA GLU A 74 -16.58 1.90 -18.61
C GLU A 74 -17.48 0.78 -19.12
N ILE A 75 -18.20 0.09 -18.22
CA ILE A 75 -19.20 -0.92 -18.63
C ILE A 75 -20.34 -0.28 -19.43
N ARG A 76 -20.82 0.90 -19.02
CA ARG A 76 -21.83 1.64 -19.79
C ARG A 76 -21.30 1.99 -21.18
N LYS A 77 -20.08 2.48 -21.27
CA LYS A 77 -19.45 2.82 -22.55
C LYS A 77 -19.43 1.62 -23.50
N GLN A 78 -19.00 0.47 -23.04
CA GLN A 78 -19.01 -0.77 -23.84
C GLN A 78 -20.43 -1.16 -24.29
N LEU A 79 -21.42 -0.99 -23.41
CA LEU A 79 -22.83 -1.27 -23.75
C LEU A 79 -23.39 -0.31 -24.79
N VAL A 80 -23.17 1.01 -24.65
CA VAL A 80 -23.70 1.99 -25.60
C VAL A 80 -23.00 1.93 -26.94
N GLU A 81 -21.70 1.61 -26.97
CA GLU A 81 -20.98 1.31 -28.22
C GLU A 81 -21.55 0.07 -28.92
N HIS A 82 -21.83 -1.00 -28.17
CA HIS A 82 -22.43 -2.22 -28.71
C HIS A 82 -23.85 -2.00 -29.26
N LEU A 83 -24.63 -1.15 -28.57
CA LEU A 83 -26.00 -0.81 -28.96
C LEU A 83 -26.10 0.30 -30.03
N GLY A 84 -25.08 1.10 -30.23
CA GLY A 84 -25.08 2.27 -31.09
C GLY A 84 -26.00 3.41 -30.61
N ILE A 85 -26.08 3.61 -29.29
CA ILE A 85 -26.96 4.61 -28.64
C ILE A 85 -26.15 5.62 -27.81
N CYS A 86 -26.81 6.64 -27.28
CA CYS A 86 -26.20 7.64 -26.39
C CYS A 86 -26.17 7.14 -24.94
N GLU A 87 -25.22 7.64 -24.14
CA GLU A 87 -25.08 7.29 -22.73
C GLU A 87 -26.32 7.66 -21.89
N GLU A 88 -27.02 8.72 -22.26
CA GLU A 88 -28.22 9.19 -21.61
C GLU A 88 -29.41 8.21 -21.71
N GLU A 89 -29.35 7.26 -22.62
CA GLU A 89 -30.36 6.20 -22.74
C GLU A 89 -30.20 5.06 -21.73
N LEU A 90 -28.97 4.92 -21.15
CA LEU A 90 -28.67 3.96 -20.10
C LEU A 90 -28.07 4.66 -18.86
N PRO A 91 -28.79 5.59 -18.22
CA PRO A 91 -28.25 6.32 -17.09
C PRO A 91 -28.14 5.43 -15.86
N PHE A 92 -27.23 5.78 -14.97
CA PHE A 92 -27.24 5.27 -13.59
C PHE A 92 -28.15 6.14 -12.72
N VAL A 93 -28.77 5.51 -11.71
CA VAL A 93 -29.68 6.21 -10.79
C VAL A 93 -28.99 7.41 -10.11
N GLY A 94 -27.72 7.27 -9.75
CA GLY A 94 -26.95 8.34 -9.09
C GLY A 94 -26.77 9.61 -9.93
N GLU A 95 -26.89 9.51 -11.25
CA GLU A 95 -26.84 10.67 -12.17
C GLU A 95 -28.17 11.43 -12.19
N LEU A 96 -29.22 10.83 -11.68
CA LEU A 96 -30.56 11.37 -11.72
C LEU A 96 -31.07 11.79 -10.32
N LEU A 97 -30.32 11.51 -9.27
CA LEU A 97 -30.65 11.83 -7.89
C LEU A 97 -29.64 12.80 -7.27
N GLN A 98 -30.13 13.70 -6.43
CA GLN A 98 -29.29 14.61 -5.64
C GLN A 98 -29.94 14.87 -4.27
N VAL A 99 -29.12 14.91 -3.22
CA VAL A 99 -29.59 15.37 -1.92
C VAL A 99 -29.86 16.88 -1.98
N ARG A 100 -30.97 17.32 -1.37
CA ARG A 100 -31.35 18.75 -1.35
C ARG A 100 -30.32 19.58 -0.60
N SER A 101 -30.08 20.80 -1.03
CA SER A 101 -29.11 21.72 -0.42
C SER A 101 -29.43 22.06 1.04
N GLU A 102 -30.72 22.13 1.39
CA GLU A 102 -31.22 22.36 2.74
C GLU A 102 -31.03 21.15 3.67
N ASP A 103 -30.86 19.95 3.13
CA ASP A 103 -30.70 18.68 3.86
C ASP A 103 -29.26 18.15 3.85
N LYS A 104 -28.26 19.00 3.62
CA LYS A 104 -26.84 18.61 3.57
C LYS A 104 -26.36 17.86 4.81
N GLU A 105 -26.95 18.10 5.97
CA GLU A 105 -26.63 17.37 7.19
C GLU A 105 -26.99 15.87 7.14
N TRP A 106 -27.81 15.45 6.20
CA TRP A 106 -28.22 14.08 5.94
C TRP A 106 -27.46 13.45 4.77
N GLU A 107 -26.68 14.23 4.05
CA GLU A 107 -26.04 13.82 2.78
C GLU A 107 -25.25 12.52 2.93
N GLY A 108 -24.39 12.41 3.95
CA GLY A 108 -23.62 11.18 4.17
C GLY A 108 -24.49 9.95 4.46
N ALA A 109 -25.56 10.12 5.25
CA ALA A 109 -26.49 9.04 5.58
C ALA A 109 -27.29 8.60 4.34
N LEU A 110 -27.77 9.55 3.53
CA LEU A 110 -28.52 9.29 2.29
C LEU A 110 -27.65 8.68 1.20
N GLU A 111 -26.41 9.14 1.06
CA GLU A 111 -25.40 8.53 0.18
C GLU A 111 -25.16 7.06 0.52
N ARG A 112 -25.08 6.74 1.80
CA ARG A 112 -24.95 5.36 2.27
C ARG A 112 -26.21 4.53 2.02
N LEU A 113 -27.38 5.08 2.33
CA LEU A 113 -28.66 4.42 2.13
C LEU A 113 -28.91 4.06 0.67
N LEU A 114 -28.63 5.01 -0.21
CA LEU A 114 -28.94 4.90 -1.64
C LEU A 114 -27.77 4.34 -2.48
N ARG A 115 -26.61 4.06 -1.89
CA ARG A 115 -25.42 3.68 -2.65
C ARG A 115 -25.65 2.50 -3.61
N GLY A 116 -26.26 1.41 -3.15
CA GLY A 116 -26.53 0.26 -4.00
C GLY A 116 -27.48 0.59 -5.16
N PHE A 117 -28.50 1.38 -4.86
CA PHE A 117 -29.46 1.85 -5.85
C PHE A 117 -28.85 2.88 -6.81
N GLY A 118 -28.04 3.82 -6.29
CA GLY A 118 -27.41 4.87 -7.07
C GLY A 118 -26.42 4.36 -8.13
N ILE A 119 -25.74 3.23 -7.87
CA ILE A 119 -24.84 2.60 -8.86
C ILE A 119 -25.54 1.61 -9.79
N SER A 120 -26.86 1.51 -9.73
CA SER A 120 -27.64 0.66 -10.61
C SER A 120 -28.00 1.39 -11.91
N MET A 121 -27.91 0.69 -13.03
CA MET A 121 -28.21 1.21 -14.35
C MET A 121 -29.69 1.06 -14.70
N LEU A 122 -30.29 2.05 -15.31
CA LEU A 122 -31.65 2.00 -15.81
C LEU A 122 -31.64 1.58 -17.29
N VAL A 123 -32.32 0.49 -17.60
CA VAL A 123 -32.37 -0.11 -18.93
C VAL A 123 -33.83 -0.08 -19.44
N PRO A 124 -34.16 0.79 -20.41
CA PRO A 124 -35.44 0.76 -21.07
C PRO A 124 -35.76 -0.62 -21.65
N ASP A 125 -37.03 -0.99 -21.62
CA ASP A 125 -37.50 -2.31 -22.06
C ASP A 125 -37.02 -2.69 -23.46
N ARG A 126 -36.99 -1.75 -24.36
CA ARG A 126 -36.52 -1.91 -25.75
C ARG A 126 -35.09 -2.38 -25.87
N TYR A 127 -34.21 -2.08 -24.89
CA TYR A 127 -32.80 -2.50 -24.89
C TYR A 127 -32.55 -3.72 -23.99
N TYR A 128 -33.51 -4.12 -23.18
CA TYR A 128 -33.31 -5.12 -22.12
C TYR A 128 -32.72 -6.44 -22.65
N HIS A 129 -33.26 -6.99 -23.74
CA HIS A 129 -32.78 -8.26 -24.28
C HIS A 129 -31.32 -8.21 -24.73
N ILE A 130 -30.93 -7.11 -25.39
CA ILE A 130 -29.55 -6.96 -25.90
C ILE A 130 -28.59 -6.73 -24.75
N VAL A 131 -28.94 -5.85 -23.79
CA VAL A 131 -28.15 -5.59 -22.58
C VAL A 131 -27.97 -6.85 -21.77
N SER A 132 -29.04 -7.60 -21.52
CA SER A 132 -28.99 -8.87 -20.78
C SER A 132 -28.12 -9.91 -21.47
N GLY A 133 -28.23 -10.02 -22.80
CA GLY A 133 -27.39 -10.91 -23.61
C GLY A 133 -25.90 -10.53 -23.54
N PHE A 134 -25.60 -9.24 -23.68
CA PHE A 134 -24.24 -8.72 -23.59
C PHE A 134 -23.61 -9.01 -22.21
N ILE A 135 -24.32 -8.70 -21.12
CA ILE A 135 -23.87 -8.91 -19.76
C ILE A 135 -23.60 -10.40 -19.47
N ASN A 136 -24.45 -11.30 -19.99
CA ASN A 136 -24.28 -12.73 -19.82
C ASN A 136 -23.09 -13.29 -20.62
N ALA A 137 -22.80 -12.72 -21.79
CA ALA A 137 -21.73 -13.19 -22.66
C ALA A 137 -20.36 -12.66 -22.30
N ASN A 138 -20.27 -11.53 -21.58
CA ASN A 138 -19.01 -10.82 -21.34
C ASN A 138 -18.64 -10.83 -19.85
N LYS A 139 -17.33 -10.84 -19.58
CA LYS A 139 -16.78 -10.65 -18.25
C LYS A 139 -16.71 -9.15 -17.96
N LEU A 140 -17.53 -8.69 -17.01
CA LEU A 140 -17.54 -7.28 -16.62
C LEU A 140 -16.31 -6.94 -15.80
N GLN A 141 -15.43 -6.11 -16.35
CA GLN A 141 -14.17 -5.69 -15.73
C GLN A 141 -13.92 -4.21 -15.99
N ASP A 142 -13.22 -3.56 -15.06
CA ASP A 142 -12.69 -2.20 -15.26
C ASP A 142 -11.39 -2.23 -16.11
N ASN A 143 -10.85 -1.06 -16.42
CA ASN A 143 -9.61 -0.91 -17.19
C ASN A 143 -8.38 -1.56 -16.52
N ARG A 144 -8.50 -1.98 -15.26
CA ARG A 144 -7.48 -2.69 -14.48
C ARG A 144 -7.76 -4.19 -14.38
N HIS A 145 -8.67 -4.71 -15.22
CA HIS A 145 -9.12 -6.10 -15.24
C HIS A 145 -9.74 -6.60 -13.91
N LYS A 146 -10.18 -5.67 -13.06
CA LYS A 146 -10.89 -6.01 -11.82
C LYS A 146 -12.36 -6.27 -12.13
N GLY A 147 -12.89 -7.39 -11.66
CA GLY A 147 -14.30 -7.75 -11.82
C GLY A 147 -15.24 -6.72 -11.18
N ILE A 148 -16.28 -6.35 -11.89
CA ILE A 148 -17.32 -5.39 -11.47
C ILE A 148 -18.64 -6.10 -11.24
N ARG A 149 -19.32 -5.76 -10.14
CA ARG A 149 -20.73 -6.09 -9.93
C ARG A 149 -21.57 -4.98 -10.55
N LEU A 150 -22.38 -5.31 -11.57
CA LEU A 150 -23.39 -4.44 -12.15
C LEU A 150 -24.79 -4.88 -11.70
N GLU A 151 -25.57 -3.93 -11.22
CA GLU A 151 -27.00 -4.08 -10.98
C GLU A 151 -27.74 -3.21 -11.98
N TYR A 152 -28.81 -3.70 -12.58
CA TYR A 152 -29.61 -2.94 -13.52
C TYR A 152 -31.11 -3.24 -13.40
N PHE A 153 -31.93 -2.24 -13.67
CA PHE A 153 -33.37 -2.32 -13.64
C PHE A 153 -33.94 -2.24 -15.05
N ARG A 154 -34.80 -3.20 -15.39
CA ARG A 154 -35.62 -3.16 -16.60
C ARG A 154 -36.73 -2.14 -16.39
N ILE A 155 -36.80 -1.10 -17.22
CA ILE A 155 -37.80 -0.04 -17.13
C ILE A 155 -38.85 -0.24 -18.19
N PRO A 156 -40.13 -0.54 -17.82
CA PRO A 156 -41.23 -0.68 -18.76
C PRO A 156 -41.48 0.60 -19.53
N GLU A 157 -41.76 0.51 -20.84
CA GLU A 157 -42.05 1.68 -21.71
C GLU A 157 -43.36 2.38 -21.33
N GLU A 158 -44.36 1.64 -20.81
CA GLU A 158 -45.55 2.20 -20.25
C GLU A 158 -45.48 2.19 -18.70
N SER A 159 -45.03 3.27 -18.08
CA SER A 159 -45.49 3.57 -16.74
C SER A 159 -46.92 4.07 -16.83
N LYS A 160 -47.90 3.16 -16.95
CA LYS A 160 -49.30 3.52 -16.71
C LYS A 160 -49.35 4.43 -15.49
N GLN A 161 -50.09 5.54 -15.61
CA GLN A 161 -50.37 6.44 -14.48
C GLN A 161 -50.86 5.64 -13.26
N TYR A 162 -49.92 5.19 -12.47
CA TYR A 162 -50.24 4.77 -11.14
C TYR A 162 -50.22 6.07 -10.32
N ASN A 163 -51.38 6.49 -9.81
CA ASN A 163 -51.44 7.49 -8.74
C ASN A 163 -50.51 7.03 -7.64
N THR A 164 -49.32 7.61 -7.60
CA THR A 164 -48.33 7.32 -6.58
C THR A 164 -48.85 8.01 -5.31
N LEU A 165 -48.97 7.27 -4.22
CA LEU A 165 -49.32 7.77 -2.89
C LEU A 165 -48.19 8.66 -2.33
N VAL A 166 -47.75 9.66 -3.08
CA VAL A 166 -46.77 10.67 -2.63
C VAL A 166 -47.39 11.57 -1.57
N GLU A 167 -48.77 11.62 -1.53
CA GLU A 167 -49.52 12.45 -0.59
C GLU A 167 -49.38 12.03 0.87
N ASP A 168 -48.95 10.79 1.16
CA ASP A 168 -48.86 10.25 2.53
C ASP A 168 -47.39 10.13 3.07
N LEU A 169 -46.39 10.79 2.43
CA LEU A 169 -45.04 10.75 2.94
C LEU A 169 -44.90 11.62 4.20
N SER A 170 -44.37 11.03 5.28
CA SER A 170 -43.96 11.80 6.45
C SER A 170 -43.00 12.94 6.08
N PRO A 171 -43.14 14.15 6.63
CA PRO A 171 -42.21 15.24 6.42
C PRO A 171 -40.75 14.84 6.72
N SER A 172 -40.54 13.89 7.63
CA SER A 172 -39.22 13.35 7.97
C SER A 172 -38.73 12.26 7.03
N SER A 173 -39.49 11.90 5.98
CA SER A 173 -39.10 10.84 5.05
C SER A 173 -37.77 11.19 4.33
N ALA A 174 -36.87 10.21 4.21
CA ALA A 174 -35.64 10.31 3.46
C ALA A 174 -35.90 10.65 1.96
N VAL A 175 -37.02 10.24 1.41
CA VAL A 175 -37.43 10.54 0.04
C VAL A 175 -37.61 12.04 -0.17
N ASN A 176 -38.20 12.75 0.81
CA ASN A 176 -38.41 14.20 0.74
C ASN A 176 -37.10 15.01 0.75
N LYS A 177 -35.97 14.38 1.09
CA LYS A 177 -34.64 15.02 1.11
C LYS A 177 -33.87 14.81 -0.19
N ILE A 178 -34.48 14.19 -1.18
CA ILE A 178 -33.83 13.84 -2.46
C ILE A 178 -34.58 14.55 -3.60
N ASN A 179 -33.80 15.18 -4.48
CA ASN A 179 -34.30 15.70 -5.74
C ASN A 179 -34.05 14.70 -6.86
N ILE A 180 -35.06 14.47 -7.68
CA ILE A 180 -34.96 13.75 -8.94
C ILE A 180 -34.79 14.75 -10.07
N LYS A 181 -33.91 14.47 -11.04
CA LYS A 181 -33.67 15.33 -12.22
C LYS A 181 -34.99 15.47 -13.02
N SER A 182 -35.53 16.70 -13.15
CA SER A 182 -36.87 16.94 -13.67
C SER A 182 -37.08 16.51 -15.15
N ASN A 183 -36.04 16.63 -15.99
CA ASN A 183 -36.14 16.37 -17.44
C ASN A 183 -35.70 14.94 -17.82
N THR A 184 -35.95 13.94 -16.95
CA THR A 184 -35.61 12.55 -17.26
C THR A 184 -36.87 11.73 -17.58
N PRO A 185 -36.85 10.84 -18.59
CA PRO A 185 -37.96 9.93 -18.84
C PRO A 185 -38.18 8.89 -17.72
N PHE A 186 -37.21 8.77 -16.82
CA PHE A 186 -37.22 7.84 -15.69
C PHE A 186 -37.84 8.43 -14.42
N TYR A 187 -38.30 9.70 -14.44
CA TYR A 187 -38.78 10.41 -13.25
C TYR A 187 -39.82 9.64 -12.47
N ASN A 188 -40.92 9.27 -13.10
CA ASN A 188 -42.07 8.57 -12.45
C ASN A 188 -41.66 7.21 -11.90
N TRP A 189 -40.79 6.49 -12.56
CA TRP A 189 -40.28 5.20 -12.08
C TRP A 189 -39.39 5.38 -10.85
N LEU A 190 -38.46 6.36 -10.91
CA LEU A 190 -37.58 6.66 -9.78
C LEU A 190 -38.36 7.09 -8.54
N GLU A 191 -39.35 7.96 -8.69
CA GLU A 191 -40.18 8.42 -7.60
C GLU A 191 -40.86 7.23 -6.90
N LYS A 192 -41.47 6.33 -7.66
CA LYS A 192 -42.10 5.09 -7.12
C LYS A 192 -41.08 4.21 -6.39
N GLU A 193 -39.95 3.95 -6.99
CA GLU A 193 -38.93 3.08 -6.37
C GLU A 193 -38.31 3.71 -5.12
N LEU A 194 -38.15 5.03 -5.07
CA LEU A 194 -37.71 5.74 -3.88
C LEU A 194 -38.72 5.58 -2.75
N VAL A 195 -40.01 5.84 -3.03
CA VAL A 195 -41.07 5.68 -2.03
C VAL A 195 -41.21 4.22 -1.57
N ARG A 196 -41.17 3.29 -2.52
CA ARG A 196 -41.33 1.85 -2.19
C ARG A 196 -40.17 1.30 -1.35
N ARG A 197 -38.91 1.72 -1.62
CA ARG A 197 -37.71 1.11 -1.05
C ARG A 197 -37.06 1.91 0.04
N PHE A 198 -37.20 3.24 0.00
CA PHE A 198 -36.38 4.17 0.80
C PHE A 198 -37.21 5.18 1.62
N ASN A 199 -38.52 4.91 1.81
CA ASN A 199 -39.37 5.71 2.69
C ASN A 199 -39.05 5.44 4.17
N LEU A 200 -37.83 5.79 4.58
CA LEU A 200 -37.39 5.71 5.97
C LEU A 200 -37.46 7.09 6.62
N GLN A 201 -37.79 7.14 7.91
CA GLN A 201 -37.82 8.37 8.66
C GLN A 201 -36.39 8.80 9.06
N CYS A 202 -36.03 10.02 8.72
CA CYS A 202 -34.80 10.67 9.17
C CYS A 202 -35.01 11.19 10.59
N VAL A 203 -34.43 10.52 11.58
CA VAL A 203 -34.72 10.75 12.99
C VAL A 203 -33.47 10.81 13.86
N SER A 204 -33.59 11.42 15.04
CA SER A 204 -32.55 11.34 16.07
C SER A 204 -32.42 9.93 16.65
N LEU A 205 -31.31 9.63 17.33
CA LEU A 205 -31.11 8.32 17.97
C LEU A 205 -32.20 7.99 18.99
N ASN A 206 -32.73 8.99 19.70
CA ASN A 206 -33.82 8.77 20.68
C ASN A 206 -35.11 8.39 20.02
N GLU A 207 -35.46 8.98 18.90
CA GLU A 207 -36.68 8.68 18.13
C GLU A 207 -36.53 7.38 17.32
N PHE A 208 -35.31 7.02 16.94
CA PHE A 208 -34.99 5.84 16.15
C PHE A 208 -35.48 4.52 16.77
N GLN A 209 -35.55 4.45 18.10
CA GLN A 209 -36.09 3.29 18.80
C GLN A 209 -37.58 3.07 18.54
N ASN A 210 -38.32 4.15 18.33
CA ASN A 210 -39.77 4.17 18.26
C ASN A 210 -40.34 4.00 16.83
N VAL A 211 -39.52 4.31 15.79
CA VAL A 211 -39.94 4.16 14.39
C VAL A 211 -39.76 2.72 13.91
N SER A 212 -40.58 2.28 12.95
CA SER A 212 -40.46 0.97 12.31
C SER A 212 -39.31 0.95 11.28
N ASP A 213 -39.21 2.03 10.51
CA ASP A 213 -38.27 2.22 9.44
C ASP A 213 -37.62 3.58 9.57
N GLY A 214 -36.33 3.63 9.81
CA GLY A 214 -35.63 4.88 10.11
C GLY A 214 -34.15 4.89 9.75
N ILE A 215 -33.62 6.11 9.66
CA ILE A 215 -32.21 6.34 9.46
C ILE A 215 -31.76 7.47 10.38
N THR A 216 -30.58 7.34 11.00
CA THR A 216 -29.93 8.39 11.77
C THR A 216 -28.91 9.16 10.93
N LYS A 217 -28.53 10.38 11.35
CA LYS A 217 -27.46 11.16 10.69
C LYS A 217 -26.13 10.42 10.64
N GLU A 218 -25.86 9.57 11.63
CA GLU A 218 -24.65 8.74 11.71
C GLU A 218 -24.76 7.49 10.81
N GLY A 219 -25.84 7.35 10.02
CA GLY A 219 -26.03 6.30 9.04
C GLY A 219 -26.37 4.92 9.63
N GLN A 220 -27.01 4.87 10.81
CA GLN A 220 -27.64 3.66 11.29
C GLN A 220 -29.02 3.52 10.64
N ILE A 221 -29.32 2.36 10.08
CA ILE A 221 -30.55 2.07 9.32
C ILE A 221 -31.34 1.00 10.07
N LYS A 222 -32.65 1.20 10.20
CA LYS A 222 -33.60 0.24 10.73
C LYS A 222 -34.70 -0.02 9.71
N THR A 223 -35.01 -1.26 9.46
CA THR A 223 -36.11 -1.69 8.55
C THR A 223 -36.91 -2.79 9.16
N GLY A 224 -38.24 -2.68 9.03
CA GLY A 224 -39.19 -3.68 9.53
C GLY A 224 -39.09 -3.93 11.03
N ARG A 225 -38.77 -2.92 11.82
CA ARG A 225 -38.61 -2.95 13.29
C ARG A 225 -37.45 -3.79 13.81
N LEU A 226 -37.10 -4.90 13.16
CA LEU A 226 -36.16 -5.90 13.68
C LEU A 226 -34.76 -5.84 13.03
N ARG A 227 -34.67 -5.40 11.79
CA ARG A 227 -33.39 -5.36 11.06
C ARG A 227 -32.67 -4.02 11.29
N HIS A 228 -31.48 -4.08 11.85
CA HIS A 228 -30.61 -2.93 12.07
C HIS A 228 -29.31 -3.11 11.29
N VAL A 229 -28.87 -2.05 10.63
CA VAL A 229 -27.63 -2.04 9.84
C VAL A 229 -26.81 -0.81 10.16
N LYS A 230 -25.51 -1.00 10.43
CA LYS A 230 -24.51 0.05 10.50
C LYS A 230 -23.33 -0.39 9.64
N ASP A 231 -23.12 0.25 8.51
CA ASP A 231 -21.95 -0.02 7.67
C ASP A 231 -20.81 0.96 8.04
N ALA A 232 -19.76 0.45 8.69
CA ALA A 232 -18.60 1.23 9.12
C ALA A 232 -17.36 1.01 8.23
N ARG A 233 -17.49 0.29 7.10
CA ARG A 233 -16.38 0.01 6.20
C ARG A 233 -15.79 1.27 5.54
N ARG A 234 -16.56 2.35 5.47
CA ARG A 234 -16.17 3.65 4.89
C ARG A 234 -16.63 4.76 5.81
N ASP A 235 -15.85 5.83 5.88
CA ASP A 235 -16.30 7.04 6.56
C ASP A 235 -17.58 7.58 5.89
N LEU A 236 -18.54 7.98 6.71
CA LEU A 236 -19.83 8.47 6.26
C LEU A 236 -19.71 9.76 5.46
N TRP A 237 -18.75 10.61 5.84
CA TRP A 237 -18.54 11.94 5.28
C TRP A 237 -17.43 12.00 4.25
N ASP A 238 -16.84 10.85 3.91
CA ASP A 238 -15.82 10.79 2.86
C ASP A 238 -16.43 10.98 1.48
N ARG A 239 -16.42 12.20 0.98
CA ARG A 239 -16.96 12.60 -0.32
C ARG A 239 -16.36 11.85 -1.51
N ARG A 240 -15.20 11.25 -1.36
CA ARG A 240 -14.61 10.38 -2.41
C ARG A 240 -15.53 9.22 -2.76
N ASN A 241 -16.36 8.81 -1.81
CA ASN A 241 -17.31 7.70 -1.95
C ASN A 241 -18.70 8.14 -2.39
N PHE A 242 -18.99 9.44 -2.50
CA PHE A 242 -20.31 9.94 -2.89
C PHE A 242 -20.57 9.63 -4.37
N ILE A 243 -21.81 9.32 -4.69
CA ILE A 243 -22.24 8.88 -6.01
C ILE A 243 -23.47 9.66 -6.54
N LEU A 244 -24.20 10.31 -5.64
CA LEU A 244 -25.38 11.11 -5.99
C LEU A 244 -24.98 12.53 -6.37
N GLY A 245 -25.66 13.10 -7.33
CA GLY A 245 -25.53 14.52 -7.67
C GLY A 245 -25.07 14.82 -9.08
N TRP A 246 -25.33 16.04 -9.46
CA TRP A 246 -25.14 16.59 -10.82
C TRP A 246 -23.86 17.41 -10.97
N SER A 247 -23.08 17.49 -9.90
CA SER A 247 -21.78 18.16 -9.88
C SER A 247 -20.78 17.35 -9.07
N ASN A 248 -19.58 17.22 -9.60
CA ASN A 248 -18.47 16.49 -8.99
C ASN A 248 -17.37 17.40 -8.41
N LYS A 249 -17.58 18.73 -8.41
CA LYS A 249 -16.56 19.72 -8.02
C LYS A 249 -16.03 19.48 -6.60
N GLU A 250 -16.92 19.28 -5.62
CA GLU A 250 -16.52 19.04 -4.22
C GLU A 250 -15.79 17.69 -4.07
N LYS A 251 -16.20 16.68 -4.84
CA LYS A 251 -15.51 15.38 -4.89
C LYS A 251 -14.10 15.52 -5.44
N ILE A 252 -13.91 16.23 -6.54
CA ILE A 252 -12.57 16.49 -7.12
C ILE A 252 -11.68 17.18 -6.10
N GLN A 253 -12.15 18.24 -5.42
CA GLN A 253 -11.37 18.94 -4.40
C GLN A 253 -10.96 18.00 -3.25
N THR A 254 -11.87 17.14 -2.80
CA THR A 254 -11.59 16.18 -1.74
C THR A 254 -10.54 15.16 -2.17
N ILE A 255 -10.63 14.63 -3.40
CA ILE A 255 -9.64 13.69 -3.94
C ILE A 255 -8.28 14.36 -4.13
N GLN A 256 -8.24 15.61 -4.59
CA GLN A 256 -7.00 16.39 -4.72
C GLN A 256 -6.30 16.60 -3.37
N ALA A 257 -7.06 16.94 -2.33
CA ALA A 257 -6.53 17.08 -0.97
C ALA A 257 -5.98 15.74 -0.45
N TYR A 258 -6.68 14.65 -0.69
CA TYR A 258 -6.23 13.31 -0.33
C TYR A 258 -4.98 12.90 -1.11
N LEU A 259 -4.94 13.14 -2.41
CA LEU A 259 -3.76 12.88 -3.25
C LEU A 259 -2.52 13.62 -2.74
N LYS A 260 -2.67 14.88 -2.32
CA LYS A 260 -1.58 15.64 -1.70
C LYS A 260 -1.04 14.96 -0.43
N SER A 261 -1.92 14.43 0.41
CA SER A 261 -1.50 13.68 1.61
C SER A 261 -0.78 12.37 1.27
N LEU A 262 -1.25 11.65 0.24
CA LEU A 262 -0.59 10.44 -0.26
C LEU A 262 0.80 10.73 -0.81
N LEU A 263 0.97 11.79 -1.58
CA LEU A 263 2.28 12.21 -2.11
C LEU A 263 3.27 12.56 -0.99
N SER A 264 2.81 13.24 0.06
CA SER A 264 3.64 13.51 1.23
C SER A 264 4.06 12.23 1.95
N ARG A 265 3.14 11.28 2.10
CA ARG A 265 3.41 9.96 2.68
C ARG A 265 4.39 9.16 1.83
N TYR A 266 4.22 9.15 0.52
CA TYR A 266 5.10 8.49 -0.45
C TYR A 266 6.56 8.96 -0.30
N GLU A 267 6.80 10.26 -0.20
CA GLU A 267 8.15 10.81 -0.01
C GLU A 267 8.76 10.44 1.35
N ILE A 268 7.96 10.39 2.41
CA ILE A 268 8.43 9.93 3.73
C ILE A 268 8.85 8.45 3.66
N GLU A 269 7.99 7.59 3.12
CA GLU A 269 8.26 6.15 2.99
C GLU A 269 9.51 5.88 2.14
N LYS A 270 9.68 6.61 1.04
CA LYS A 270 10.85 6.55 0.15
C LYS A 270 12.15 6.92 0.88
N ASN A 271 12.12 7.98 1.69
CA ASN A 271 13.27 8.37 2.48
C ASN A 271 13.60 7.34 3.56
N GLU A 272 12.61 6.78 4.24
CA GLU A 272 12.82 5.73 5.24
C GLU A 272 13.43 4.45 4.63
N ILE A 273 13.00 4.04 3.43
CA ILE A 273 13.58 2.92 2.70
C ILE A 273 15.06 3.20 2.40
N LYS A 274 15.38 4.40 1.94
CA LYS A 274 16.75 4.83 1.64
C LYS A 274 17.64 4.81 2.88
N GLU A 275 17.15 5.31 4.01
CA GLU A 275 17.92 5.29 5.26
C GLU A 275 18.17 3.86 5.78
N LYS A 276 17.17 2.98 5.68
CA LYS A 276 17.34 1.56 6.00
C LYS A 276 18.36 0.87 5.09
N SER A 277 18.34 1.19 3.78
CA SER A 277 19.34 0.69 2.83
C SER A 277 20.76 1.07 3.25
N LYS A 278 21.00 2.35 3.57
CA LYS A 278 22.30 2.83 4.05
C LYS A 278 22.75 2.11 5.33
N ALA A 279 21.81 1.88 6.26
CA ALA A 279 22.13 1.16 7.50
C ALA A 279 22.51 -0.31 7.24
N ILE A 280 21.83 -0.98 6.31
CA ILE A 280 22.16 -2.34 5.87
C ILE A 280 23.55 -2.35 5.21
N ASP A 281 23.86 -1.38 4.34
CA ASP A 281 25.15 -1.28 3.68
C ASP A 281 26.29 -1.09 4.70
N LEU A 282 26.07 -0.28 5.73
CA LEU A 282 27.01 -0.10 6.85
C LEU A 282 27.22 -1.41 7.63
N CYS A 283 26.16 -2.14 7.91
CA CYS A 283 26.28 -3.47 8.55
C CYS A 283 27.10 -4.43 7.67
N ASN A 284 26.88 -4.45 6.36
CA ASN A 284 27.61 -5.29 5.42
C ASN A 284 29.09 -4.90 5.35
N ALA A 285 29.42 -3.61 5.29
CA ALA A 285 30.79 -3.11 5.31
C ALA A 285 31.51 -3.48 6.62
N THR A 286 30.81 -3.34 7.77
CA THR A 286 31.33 -3.73 9.09
C THR A 286 31.60 -5.23 9.14
N LEU A 287 30.64 -6.06 8.69
CA LEU A 287 30.82 -7.52 8.64
C LEU A 287 32.00 -7.93 7.76
N SER A 288 32.17 -7.27 6.61
CA SER A 288 33.32 -7.51 5.72
C SER A 288 34.65 -7.20 6.41
N SER A 289 34.74 -6.07 7.12
CA SER A 289 35.94 -5.68 7.87
C SER A 289 36.24 -6.66 9.02
N LEU A 290 35.23 -7.10 9.73
CA LEU A 290 35.38 -8.08 10.82
C LEU A 290 35.81 -9.46 10.28
N MET A 291 35.35 -9.85 9.08
CA MET A 291 35.82 -11.06 8.40
C MET A 291 37.30 -11.02 8.04
N GLN A 292 37.81 -9.85 7.65
CA GLN A 292 39.25 -9.70 7.37
C GLN A 292 40.10 -9.91 8.63
N ILE A 293 39.64 -9.43 9.79
CA ILE A 293 40.32 -9.65 11.08
C ILE A 293 40.36 -11.16 11.41
N LYS A 294 39.29 -11.89 11.17
CA LYS A 294 39.21 -13.35 11.41
C LYS A 294 40.08 -14.20 10.49
N ARG A 295 40.77 -13.65 9.51
CA ARG A 295 41.73 -14.41 8.70
C ARG A 295 42.89 -14.92 9.55
N PHE A 296 43.27 -14.18 10.59
CA PHE A 296 44.31 -14.56 11.52
C PHE A 296 43.66 -15.30 12.69
N GLN A 297 43.92 -16.60 12.81
CA GLN A 297 43.30 -17.45 13.87
C GLN A 297 44.32 -17.86 14.95
N ASP A 298 45.60 -17.83 14.63
CA ASP A 298 46.67 -18.14 15.53
C ASP A 298 47.53 -16.92 15.81
N TRP A 299 47.89 -16.69 17.08
CA TRP A 299 48.82 -15.63 17.49
C TRP A 299 50.17 -15.72 16.78
N ASN A 300 50.66 -16.96 16.52
CA ASN A 300 51.93 -17.17 15.84
C ASN A 300 51.97 -16.56 14.42
N GLU A 301 50.85 -16.42 13.75
CA GLU A 301 50.75 -15.75 12.42
C GLU A 301 51.13 -14.24 12.46
N LEU A 302 51.05 -13.63 13.65
CA LEU A 302 51.27 -12.20 13.88
C LEU A 302 52.45 -11.93 14.83
N ASN A 303 53.07 -12.96 15.44
CA ASN A 303 54.12 -12.84 16.43
C ASN A 303 55.50 -12.60 15.77
N TRP A 304 55.62 -11.46 15.11
CA TRP A 304 56.88 -11.07 14.46
C TRP A 304 58.05 -10.97 15.44
N GLN A 305 57.81 -10.76 16.74
CA GLN A 305 58.84 -10.68 17.77
C GLN A 305 59.54 -12.02 17.94
N GLN A 306 58.78 -13.12 18.03
CA GLN A 306 59.33 -14.47 18.12
C GLN A 306 60.15 -14.83 16.87
N GLU A 307 59.67 -14.48 15.70
CA GLU A 307 60.40 -14.69 14.44
C GLU A 307 61.70 -13.87 14.40
N THR A 308 61.69 -12.64 14.93
CA THR A 308 62.85 -11.79 15.00
C THR A 308 63.89 -12.37 15.98
N GLU A 309 63.47 -12.88 17.13
CA GLU A 309 64.37 -13.55 18.07
C GLU A 309 64.94 -14.84 17.48
N HIS A 310 64.16 -15.63 16.78
CA HIS A 310 64.60 -16.81 16.07
C HIS A 310 65.62 -16.51 15.00
N ILE A 311 65.32 -15.49 14.15
CA ILE A 311 66.28 -15.01 13.15
C ILE A 311 67.63 -14.57 13.81
N SER A 312 67.55 -13.84 14.92
CA SER A 312 68.73 -13.39 15.65
C SER A 312 69.55 -14.56 16.19
N HIS A 313 68.85 -15.60 16.77
CA HIS A 313 69.50 -16.84 17.23
C HIS A 313 70.20 -17.56 16.09
N LEU A 314 69.49 -17.77 14.96
CA LEU A 314 70.07 -18.41 13.79
C LEU A 314 71.22 -17.63 13.17
N GLN A 315 71.22 -16.33 13.23
CA GLN A 315 72.32 -15.50 12.80
C GLN A 315 73.57 -15.67 13.69
N LYS A 316 73.38 -15.73 15.03
CA LYS A 316 74.47 -16.06 16.00
C LYS A 316 75.02 -17.43 15.75
N GLU A 317 74.18 -18.43 15.62
CA GLU A 317 74.61 -19.82 15.39
C GLU A 317 75.38 -19.96 14.07
N LYS A 318 74.91 -19.27 13.01
CA LYS A 318 75.62 -19.16 11.73
C LYS A 318 76.99 -18.54 11.86
N GLN A 319 77.08 -17.49 12.70
CA GLN A 319 78.36 -16.79 12.91
C GLN A 319 79.35 -17.70 13.69
N GLU A 320 78.89 -18.36 14.78
CA GLU A 320 79.68 -19.30 15.57
C GLU A 320 80.19 -20.46 14.73
N LEU A 321 79.31 -21.02 13.87
CA LEU A 321 79.68 -22.11 12.95
C LEU A 321 80.70 -21.63 11.92
N SER A 322 80.57 -20.40 11.43
CA SER A 322 81.51 -19.78 10.44
C SER A 322 82.88 -19.56 11.08
N GLU A 323 82.90 -19.05 12.32
CA GLU A 323 84.14 -18.81 13.06
C GLU A 323 84.84 -20.14 13.39
N SER A 324 84.08 -21.18 13.87
CA SER A 324 84.58 -22.52 14.08
C SER A 324 85.17 -23.15 12.80
N ASN A 325 84.50 -22.99 11.66
CA ASN A 325 84.94 -23.51 10.40
C ASN A 325 86.23 -22.81 9.91
N ASN A 326 86.33 -21.50 10.17
CA ASN A 326 87.60 -20.75 9.83
C ASN A 326 88.70 -21.20 10.72
N LEU A 327 88.47 -21.47 12.03
CA LEU A 327 89.47 -22.00 12.93
C LEU A 327 89.98 -23.37 12.47
N ILE A 328 89.04 -24.27 12.10
CA ILE A 328 89.36 -25.58 11.58
C ILE A 328 90.20 -25.46 10.29
N LYS A 329 89.89 -24.57 9.38
CA LYS A 329 90.70 -24.33 8.17
C LYS A 329 92.07 -23.81 8.50
N THR A 330 92.22 -22.89 9.45
CA THR A 330 93.49 -22.35 9.88
C THR A 330 94.33 -23.46 10.53
N LEU A 331 93.77 -24.29 11.39
CA LEU A 331 94.47 -25.42 11.97
C LEU A 331 94.90 -26.45 10.93
N ALA A 332 94.06 -26.77 9.95
CA ALA A 332 94.41 -27.64 8.83
C ALA A 332 95.56 -27.06 7.96
N GLU A 333 95.57 -25.78 7.74
CA GLU A 333 96.72 -25.09 7.05
C GLU A 333 97.98 -25.15 7.88
N GLN A 334 97.89 -24.92 9.17
CA GLN A 334 99.03 -25.00 10.10
C GLN A 334 99.61 -26.42 10.15
N GLN A 335 98.69 -27.45 10.22
CA GLN A 335 99.14 -28.84 10.16
C GLN A 335 99.84 -29.17 8.85
N LYS A 336 99.34 -28.77 7.71
CA LYS A 336 100.02 -28.93 6.43
C LYS A 336 101.38 -28.24 6.39
N GLN A 337 101.49 -27.06 6.99
CA GLN A 337 102.79 -26.34 7.06
C GLN A 337 103.79 -27.04 7.98
N MET A 338 103.34 -27.68 9.07
CA MET A 338 104.24 -28.49 9.93
C MET A 338 104.71 -29.75 9.24
N GLU A 339 103.79 -30.51 8.60
CA GLU A 339 104.13 -31.69 7.79
C GLU A 339 105.15 -31.39 6.66
N TYR A 340 105.06 -30.21 6.09
CA TYR A 340 105.96 -29.78 5.06
C TYR A 340 107.39 -29.38 5.65
N LYS A 341 107.45 -29.06 6.92
CA LYS A 341 108.71 -28.71 7.60
C LYS A 341 109.44 -29.93 8.16
N GLU A 342 108.74 -31.07 8.33
CA GLU A 342 109.31 -32.31 8.79
C GLU A 342 109.71 -33.30 7.68
N SER A 343 109.37 -33.01 6.42
CA SER A 343 109.77 -33.71 5.23
C SER A 343 110.99 -33.02 4.58
#